data_ad2fc5e9c8bd3f5b735c9c681f69615f
#
_entry.id   ad2fc5e9c8bd3f5b735c9c681f69615f
#
_cell.length_a   1.000
_cell.length_b   1.000
_cell.length_c   1.000
_cell.angle_alpha   90.00
_cell.angle_beta   90.00
_cell.angle_gamma   90.00
#
_symmetry.space_group_name_H-M   'P 1'
#
loop_
_entity.id
_entity.type
_entity.pdbx_description
1 polymer ?
#
loop_
_entity_poly.entity_id
_entity_poly.type
_entity_poly.pdbx_seq_one_letter_code
_entity_poly.pdbx_strand_id
1 'polypeptide(L)'
;MKPEKWLGVTVWLTVVTLIGCAAVERHRVRGENAPAVRIDTPPAYMEAAKKALAEPFKGITTDGKIIPGLYSVGKTGVSIEPIRRAADDFIAALNAQQRAKALFPVTSNEWRNWSNIHRYPREGVMLGDMSTAQRERAFALMRATLSARGYDGARDIMRLNETIAELTGKFDEYGDDLYWFTLMGTPSADAPWGWQLDGHHLVVNCFVLGDQVVMTPLFMGSEPTRADAGKYAGTVVFQDEERRGLAFMHTLTPAQRAKATVGDTLPREVSAPAFSDNLQLRYQGIRYGELSAAQQNQMLALIESHIGKMREGHNAVRMAEIKQHFDQTWFTWMGGAVDDSVFYYRIHSPVVLIEFDHVRGVALNNQQPTRNHAHTVIRTPNGNDYGMDLLRQHHAQVEHVNGVHVARRIIPPSRPMP
;
A
#
# COMPACT_ATOMS: atom_id res chain seq x y z
N MET A 1 70.21 21.06 48.27
CA MET A 1 69.93 20.37 47.04
C MET A 1 68.84 19.33 47.33
N LYS A 2 67.61 19.58 46.91
CA LYS A 2 66.46 18.64 47.07
C LYS A 2 66.16 18.04 45.69
N PRO A 3 65.86 16.74 45.59
CA PRO A 3 65.47 16.09 44.31
C PRO A 3 63.97 16.30 44.01
N GLU A 4 63.66 16.65 42.74
CA GLU A 4 62.34 16.80 42.21
C GLU A 4 61.66 15.45 42.03
N LYS A 5 60.40 15.37 42.44
CA LYS A 5 59.53 14.21 42.24
C LYS A 5 58.81 14.35 40.89
N TRP A 6 59.01 13.39 39.98
CA TRP A 6 58.22 13.18 38.80
C TRP A 6 56.92 12.49 39.15
N LEU A 7 55.76 13.17 38.87
CA LEU A 7 54.43 12.55 38.90
C LEU A 7 54.16 11.91 37.53
N GLY A 8 54.12 10.61 37.48
CA GLY A 8 53.59 9.86 36.31
C GLY A 8 52.08 9.96 36.25
N VAL A 9 51.54 10.55 35.18
CA VAL A 9 50.11 10.56 34.89
C VAL A 9 49.81 9.26 34.07
N THR A 10 49.17 8.33 34.70
CA THR A 10 48.63 7.12 34.02
C THR A 10 47.29 7.45 33.41
N VAL A 11 47.23 7.57 32.08
CA VAL A 11 46.00 7.76 31.33
C VAL A 11 45.35 6.37 31.15
N TRP A 12 44.23 6.15 31.80
CA TRP A 12 43.35 4.98 31.53
C TRP A 12 42.52 5.29 30.31
N LEU A 13 42.79 4.62 29.17
CA LEU A 13 41.92 4.57 28.03
C LEU A 13 40.77 3.59 28.36
N THR A 14 39.61 4.13 28.69
CA THR A 14 38.35 3.32 28.76
C THR A 14 37.83 3.14 27.34
N VAL A 15 38.06 1.96 26.80
CA VAL A 15 37.36 1.54 25.55
C VAL A 15 35.92 1.23 25.89
N VAL A 16 35.02 2.16 25.60
CA VAL A 16 33.57 1.93 25.66
C VAL A 16 33.17 1.14 24.39
N THR A 17 33.07 -0.17 24.51
CA THR A 17 32.47 -1.01 23.49
C THR A 17 30.96 -0.76 23.52
N LEU A 18 30.45 0.06 22.58
CA LEU A 18 29.04 0.17 22.29
C LEU A 18 28.59 -1.15 21.65
N ILE A 19 28.15 -2.10 22.48
CA ILE A 19 27.37 -3.24 22.02
C ILE A 19 25.96 -2.67 21.71
N GLY A 20 25.72 -2.38 20.44
CA GLY A 20 24.37 -2.12 19.94
C GLY A 20 23.54 -3.38 20.14
N CYS A 21 22.76 -3.44 21.21
CA CYS A 21 21.67 -4.38 21.34
C CYS A 21 20.61 -4.03 20.29
N ALA A 22 20.76 -4.59 19.07
CA ALA A 22 19.60 -4.77 18.22
C ALA A 22 18.68 -5.72 18.99
N ALA A 23 17.59 -5.19 19.53
CA ALA A 23 16.53 -5.99 20.11
C ALA A 23 15.99 -6.89 18.99
N VAL A 24 16.38 -8.13 18.95
CA VAL A 24 15.76 -9.14 18.10
C VAL A 24 14.35 -9.33 18.65
N GLU A 25 13.40 -8.69 18.00
CA GLU A 25 11.97 -8.83 18.27
C GLU A 25 11.64 -10.33 18.08
N ARG A 26 11.59 -11.08 19.17
CA ARG A 26 11.19 -12.50 19.15
C ARG A 26 9.68 -12.53 18.91
N HIS A 27 9.28 -12.54 17.65
CA HIS A 27 7.90 -12.82 17.29
C HIS A 27 7.55 -14.23 17.77
N ARG A 28 6.64 -14.32 18.72
CA ARG A 28 6.04 -15.60 19.10
C ARG A 28 5.27 -16.13 17.90
N VAL A 29 5.59 -17.33 17.44
CA VAL A 29 4.67 -18.13 16.64
C VAL A 29 3.37 -18.18 17.43
N ARG A 30 2.23 -17.94 16.79
CA ARG A 30 0.91 -18.00 17.43
C ARG A 30 0.83 -19.36 18.13
N GLY A 31 0.84 -19.36 19.47
CA GLY A 31 0.99 -20.58 20.26
C GLY A 31 -0.21 -21.52 20.02
N GLU A 32 -0.03 -22.82 20.28
CA GLU A 32 -1.11 -23.84 20.19
C GLU A 32 -2.39 -23.44 20.95
N ASN A 33 -2.30 -22.50 21.89
CA ASN A 33 -3.42 -21.96 22.67
C ASN A 33 -3.96 -20.60 22.18
N ALA A 34 -3.49 -20.08 21.02
CA ALA A 34 -4.05 -18.84 20.49
C ALA A 34 -5.48 -19.10 20.01
N PRO A 35 -6.43 -18.17 20.25
CA PRO A 35 -7.80 -18.33 19.81
C PRO A 35 -7.85 -18.44 18.28
N ALA A 36 -8.74 -19.30 17.75
CA ALA A 36 -8.96 -19.39 16.31
C ALA A 36 -9.36 -18.01 15.76
N VAL A 37 -8.86 -17.66 14.56
CA VAL A 37 -9.22 -16.40 13.92
C VAL A 37 -10.72 -16.40 13.64
N ARG A 38 -11.38 -15.35 14.07
CA ARG A 38 -12.82 -15.18 13.86
C ARG A 38 -13.09 -14.68 12.44
N ILE A 39 -13.87 -15.47 11.70
CA ILE A 39 -14.33 -15.16 10.34
C ILE A 39 -15.85 -15.16 10.36
N ASP A 40 -16.45 -14.00 10.57
CA ASP A 40 -17.90 -13.81 10.60
C ASP A 40 -18.29 -12.48 9.93
N THR A 41 -17.76 -12.27 8.73
CA THR A 41 -18.07 -11.11 7.90
C THR A 41 -19.58 -10.94 7.71
N PRO A 42 -20.13 -9.71 7.84
CA PRO A 42 -21.55 -9.48 7.61
C PRO A 42 -22.02 -10.00 6.24
N PRO A 43 -23.15 -10.75 6.18
CA PRO A 43 -23.62 -11.33 4.91
C PRO A 43 -23.77 -10.32 3.77
N ALA A 44 -24.27 -9.12 4.05
CA ALA A 44 -24.42 -8.06 3.04
C ALA A 44 -23.06 -7.61 2.45
N TYR A 45 -21.99 -7.59 3.25
CA TYR A 45 -20.65 -7.29 2.75
C TYR A 45 -20.11 -8.42 1.87
N MET A 46 -20.32 -9.67 2.26
CA MET A 46 -19.93 -10.85 1.45
C MET A 46 -20.66 -10.89 0.11
N GLU A 47 -21.96 -10.59 0.08
CA GLU A 47 -22.73 -10.54 -1.17
C GLU A 47 -22.24 -9.38 -2.08
N ALA A 48 -21.94 -8.21 -1.50
CA ALA A 48 -21.37 -7.09 -2.25
C ALA A 48 -19.98 -7.45 -2.83
N ALA A 49 -19.13 -8.09 -2.04
CA ALA A 49 -17.81 -8.57 -2.48
C ALA A 49 -17.94 -9.57 -3.63
N LYS A 50 -18.78 -10.59 -3.46
CA LYS A 50 -19.05 -11.61 -4.47
C LYS A 50 -19.57 -11.00 -5.78
N LYS A 51 -20.49 -10.05 -5.70
CA LYS A 51 -21.00 -9.34 -6.87
C LYS A 51 -19.89 -8.56 -7.58
N ALA A 52 -19.08 -7.77 -6.83
CA ALA A 52 -17.99 -7.00 -7.41
C ALA A 52 -16.91 -7.88 -8.07
N LEU A 53 -16.57 -9.02 -7.45
CA LEU A 53 -15.62 -9.98 -8.00
C LEU A 53 -16.13 -10.70 -9.24
N ALA A 54 -17.44 -10.87 -9.38
CA ALA A 54 -18.06 -11.47 -10.57
C ALA A 54 -18.09 -10.52 -11.77
N GLU A 55 -18.02 -9.20 -11.55
CA GLU A 55 -17.96 -8.22 -12.62
C GLU A 55 -16.57 -8.25 -13.31
N PRO A 56 -16.50 -8.19 -14.65
CA PRO A 56 -15.23 -8.03 -15.36
C PRO A 56 -14.50 -6.77 -14.85
N PHE A 57 -13.19 -6.90 -14.61
CA PHE A 57 -12.37 -5.76 -14.21
C PHE A 57 -12.31 -4.71 -15.33
N LYS A 58 -12.57 -3.46 -14.98
CA LYS A 58 -12.44 -2.28 -15.86
C LYS A 58 -11.43 -1.28 -15.29
N GLY A 59 -11.41 -1.11 -13.99
CA GLY A 59 -10.69 -0.04 -13.31
C GLY A 59 -11.56 1.19 -13.03
N ILE A 60 -11.05 2.06 -12.17
CA ILE A 60 -11.68 3.34 -11.82
C ILE A 60 -11.65 4.26 -13.03
N THR A 61 -12.77 4.89 -13.36
CA THR A 61 -12.91 5.79 -14.50
C THR A 61 -13.73 7.03 -14.10
N THR A 62 -13.70 8.08 -14.92
CA THR A 62 -14.49 9.29 -14.65
C THR A 62 -15.91 9.23 -15.22
N ASP A 63 -16.11 8.46 -16.29
CA ASP A 63 -17.37 8.41 -17.07
C ASP A 63 -17.75 6.97 -17.49
N GLY A 64 -17.07 5.98 -16.95
CA GLY A 64 -17.26 4.56 -17.31
C GLY A 64 -16.43 4.11 -18.50
N LYS A 65 -15.59 4.96 -19.07
CA LYS A 65 -14.70 4.64 -20.20
C LYS A 65 -13.23 4.74 -19.79
N ILE A 66 -12.44 3.76 -20.20
CA ILE A 66 -10.99 3.78 -20.02
C ILE A 66 -10.38 4.77 -21.02
N ILE A 67 -9.45 5.60 -20.58
CA ILE A 67 -8.59 6.41 -21.44
C ILE A 67 -7.49 5.49 -21.96
N PRO A 68 -7.41 5.21 -23.26
CA PRO A 68 -6.40 4.31 -23.81
C PRO A 68 -5.02 4.97 -23.86
N GLY A 69 -3.95 4.14 -23.82
CA GLY A 69 -2.57 4.58 -24.04
C GLY A 69 -1.93 5.36 -22.89
N LEU A 70 -2.52 5.32 -21.69
CA LEU A 70 -1.94 5.93 -20.49
C LEU A 70 -0.74 5.13 -19.97
N TYR A 71 -0.74 3.83 -20.18
CA TYR A 71 0.29 2.91 -19.73
C TYR A 71 0.87 2.14 -20.91
N SER A 72 2.16 1.82 -20.83
CA SER A 72 2.82 1.05 -21.87
C SER A 72 3.81 0.05 -21.28
N VAL A 73 3.85 -1.15 -21.83
CA VAL A 73 4.92 -2.11 -21.52
C VAL A 73 6.23 -1.57 -22.04
N GLY A 74 7.22 -1.45 -21.18
CA GLY A 74 8.52 -0.86 -21.52
C GLY A 74 9.57 -1.16 -20.46
N LYS A 75 10.74 -0.52 -20.60
CA LYS A 75 11.84 -0.62 -19.64
C LYS A 75 11.92 0.64 -18.79
N THR A 76 12.06 0.46 -17.48
CA THR A 76 12.28 1.54 -16.52
C THR A 76 13.75 1.73 -16.18
N GLY A 77 14.56 0.70 -16.36
CA GLY A 77 15.97 0.66 -15.95
C GLY A 77 16.16 0.43 -14.44
N VAL A 78 15.08 0.18 -13.69
CA VAL A 78 15.14 -0.07 -12.25
C VAL A 78 15.11 -1.57 -11.98
N SER A 79 16.12 -2.09 -11.29
CA SER A 79 16.24 -3.52 -11.03
C SER A 79 15.15 -4.04 -10.10
N ILE A 80 14.43 -5.08 -10.51
CA ILE A 80 13.47 -5.85 -9.70
C ILE A 80 14.14 -7.04 -8.99
N GLU A 81 15.42 -7.27 -9.21
CA GLU A 81 16.14 -8.44 -8.71
C GLU A 81 16.03 -8.61 -7.16
N PRO A 82 16.09 -7.54 -6.33
CA PRO A 82 15.88 -7.69 -4.90
C PRO A 82 14.47 -8.22 -4.56
N ILE A 83 13.43 -7.77 -5.28
CA ILE A 83 12.04 -8.20 -5.07
C ILE A 83 11.90 -9.67 -5.50
N ARG A 84 12.42 -10.01 -6.68
CA ARG A 84 12.37 -11.35 -7.24
C ARG A 84 13.04 -12.39 -6.32
N ARG A 85 14.28 -12.12 -5.88
CA ARG A 85 14.99 -13.02 -4.95
C ARG A 85 14.26 -13.19 -3.64
N ALA A 86 13.74 -12.11 -3.06
CA ALA A 86 13.00 -12.19 -1.81
C ALA A 86 11.72 -13.02 -1.96
N ALA A 87 11.02 -12.93 -3.12
CA ALA A 87 9.86 -13.75 -3.41
C ALA A 87 10.24 -15.23 -3.60
N ASP A 88 11.32 -15.54 -4.35
CA ASP A 88 11.84 -16.89 -4.51
C ASP A 88 12.20 -17.51 -3.14
N ASP A 89 12.91 -16.76 -2.29
CA ASP A 89 13.31 -17.18 -0.95
C ASP A 89 12.10 -17.45 -0.05
N PHE A 90 11.06 -16.60 -0.15
CA PHE A 90 9.82 -16.80 0.61
C PHE A 90 9.09 -18.06 0.17
N ILE A 91 8.91 -18.26 -1.15
CA ILE A 91 8.28 -19.49 -1.70
C ILE A 91 9.07 -20.73 -1.29
N ALA A 92 10.39 -20.68 -1.36
CA ALA A 92 11.26 -21.81 -0.99
C ALA A 92 11.12 -22.20 0.48
N ALA A 93 10.87 -21.23 1.37
CA ALA A 93 10.67 -21.46 2.80
C ALA A 93 9.30 -22.09 3.15
N LEU A 94 8.30 -22.00 2.26
CA LEU A 94 6.97 -22.56 2.50
C LEU A 94 6.97 -24.08 2.33
N ASN A 95 6.22 -24.80 3.18
CA ASN A 95 5.94 -26.21 2.99
C ASN A 95 4.90 -26.43 1.86
N ALA A 96 4.65 -27.68 1.48
CA ALA A 96 3.75 -28.03 0.37
C ALA A 96 2.30 -27.54 0.60
N GLN A 97 1.78 -27.64 1.84
CA GLN A 97 0.44 -27.18 2.19
C GLN A 97 0.33 -25.65 2.14
N GLN A 98 1.34 -24.95 2.62
CA GLN A 98 1.40 -23.49 2.58
C GLN A 98 1.49 -22.99 1.13
N ARG A 99 2.33 -23.62 0.29
CA ARG A 99 2.40 -23.28 -1.15
C ARG A 99 1.05 -23.46 -1.85
N ALA A 100 0.34 -24.53 -1.56
CA ALA A 100 -0.98 -24.79 -2.15
C ALA A 100 -1.99 -23.69 -1.80
N LYS A 101 -1.86 -23.03 -0.64
CA LYS A 101 -2.72 -21.92 -0.21
C LYS A 101 -2.26 -20.56 -0.77
N ALA A 102 -0.94 -20.38 -0.98
CA ALA A 102 -0.37 -19.07 -1.29
C ALA A 102 -0.19 -18.80 -2.78
N LEU A 103 -0.07 -19.83 -3.63
CA LEU A 103 0.31 -19.65 -5.04
C LEU A 103 -0.89 -19.71 -5.96
N PHE A 104 -1.09 -18.66 -6.75
CA PHE A 104 -2.16 -18.49 -7.69
C PHE A 104 -1.65 -18.21 -9.11
N PRO A 105 -2.40 -18.49 -10.18
CA PRO A 105 -2.09 -17.99 -11.51
C PRO A 105 -2.03 -16.47 -11.54
N VAL A 106 -1.16 -15.88 -12.38
CA VAL A 106 -1.06 -14.42 -12.53
C VAL A 106 -2.36 -13.76 -12.98
N THR A 107 -3.22 -14.52 -13.67
CA THR A 107 -4.55 -14.10 -14.12
C THR A 107 -5.65 -14.33 -13.09
N SER A 108 -5.31 -14.77 -11.88
CA SER A 108 -6.26 -15.05 -10.82
C SER A 108 -7.03 -13.80 -10.40
N ASN A 109 -8.34 -14.00 -10.15
CA ASN A 109 -9.17 -12.94 -9.57
C ASN A 109 -8.82 -12.66 -8.08
N GLU A 110 -7.92 -13.45 -7.49
CA GLU A 110 -7.42 -13.26 -6.12
C GLU A 110 -6.74 -11.89 -5.94
N TRP A 111 -6.14 -11.31 -6.97
CA TRP A 111 -5.69 -9.91 -6.95
C TRP A 111 -6.74 -8.94 -6.41
N ARG A 112 -8.01 -9.16 -6.71
CA ARG A 112 -9.14 -8.30 -6.38
C ARG A 112 -9.85 -8.71 -5.07
N ASN A 113 -9.50 -9.88 -4.54
CA ASN A 113 -10.12 -10.47 -3.36
C ASN A 113 -9.37 -10.05 -2.08
N TRP A 114 -9.31 -8.75 -1.82
CA TRP A 114 -8.73 -8.18 -0.62
C TRP A 114 -9.75 -7.38 0.17
N SER A 115 -9.50 -7.20 1.48
CA SER A 115 -10.40 -6.43 2.33
C SER A 115 -9.66 -5.75 3.49
N ASN A 116 -9.95 -4.47 3.70
CA ASN A 116 -9.41 -3.69 4.82
C ASN A 116 -10.10 -3.96 6.17
N ILE A 117 -11.21 -4.71 6.19
CA ILE A 117 -11.90 -5.03 7.46
C ILE A 117 -11.31 -6.28 8.12
N HIS A 118 -11.39 -6.36 9.45
CA HIS A 118 -11.13 -7.58 10.19
C HIS A 118 -12.21 -8.64 9.90
N ARG A 119 -11.99 -9.90 10.28
CA ARG A 119 -12.95 -11.03 10.15
C ARG A 119 -13.36 -11.39 8.70
N TYR A 120 -12.67 -10.85 7.67
CA TYR A 120 -12.85 -11.25 6.29
C TYR A 120 -12.08 -12.56 6.01
N PRO A 121 -12.66 -13.53 5.29
CA PRO A 121 -11.95 -14.74 4.87
C PRO A 121 -10.88 -14.38 3.84
N ARG A 122 -9.65 -14.78 4.10
CA ARG A 122 -8.49 -14.49 3.26
C ARG A 122 -7.80 -15.76 2.82
N GLU A 123 -7.36 -15.78 1.59
CA GLU A 123 -6.47 -16.81 1.06
C GLU A 123 -5.01 -16.54 1.46
N GLY A 124 -4.13 -17.49 1.17
CA GLY A 124 -2.71 -17.34 1.43
C GLY A 124 -2.22 -17.96 2.73
N VAL A 125 -1.01 -17.59 3.12
CA VAL A 125 -0.39 -18.04 4.37
C VAL A 125 -0.37 -16.90 5.37
N MET A 126 -1.01 -17.11 6.51
CA MET A 126 -1.05 -16.14 7.60
C MET A 126 0.30 -16.07 8.31
N LEU A 127 0.76 -14.86 8.67
CA LEU A 127 1.97 -14.67 9.46
C LEU A 127 1.93 -15.48 10.77
N GLY A 128 0.75 -15.58 11.40
CA GLY A 128 0.52 -16.37 12.59
C GLY A 128 0.85 -17.85 12.42
N ASP A 129 0.67 -18.41 11.22
CA ASP A 129 0.92 -19.81 10.89
C ASP A 129 2.35 -20.07 10.38
N MET A 130 3.18 -19.04 10.28
CA MET A 130 4.56 -19.14 9.81
C MET A 130 5.54 -19.40 10.95
N SER A 131 6.54 -20.22 10.70
CA SER A 131 7.70 -20.30 11.56
C SER A 131 8.47 -18.96 11.58
N THR A 132 9.34 -18.76 12.56
CA THR A 132 10.19 -17.56 12.63
C THR A 132 10.98 -17.35 11.33
N ALA A 133 11.57 -18.40 10.78
CA ALA A 133 12.33 -18.33 9.53
C ALA A 133 11.44 -17.92 8.33
N GLN A 134 10.21 -18.42 8.24
CA GLN A 134 9.25 -18.05 7.20
C GLN A 134 8.81 -16.59 7.34
N ARG A 135 8.51 -16.10 8.54
CA ARG A 135 8.19 -14.69 8.81
C ARG A 135 9.33 -13.75 8.39
N GLU A 136 10.58 -14.14 8.68
CA GLU A 136 11.75 -13.37 8.24
C GLU A 136 11.79 -13.24 6.70
N ARG A 137 11.46 -14.30 5.95
CA ARG A 137 11.37 -14.25 4.48
C ARG A 137 10.19 -13.39 4.00
N ALA A 138 9.03 -13.48 4.65
CA ALA A 138 7.88 -12.60 4.36
C ALA A 138 8.23 -11.13 4.58
N PHE A 139 8.87 -10.79 5.70
CA PHE A 139 9.32 -9.42 5.95
C PHE A 139 10.47 -8.98 5.03
N ALA A 140 11.32 -9.89 4.58
CA ALA A 140 12.34 -9.60 3.57
C ALA A 140 11.71 -9.22 2.22
N LEU A 141 10.61 -9.89 1.82
CA LEU A 141 9.85 -9.53 0.62
C LEU A 141 9.22 -8.13 0.74
N MET A 142 8.64 -7.81 1.89
CA MET A 142 8.14 -6.45 2.16
C MET A 142 9.27 -5.40 2.07
N ARG A 143 10.43 -5.66 2.71
CA ARG A 143 11.61 -4.75 2.67
C ARG A 143 12.18 -4.59 1.26
N ALA A 144 12.11 -5.62 0.44
CA ALA A 144 12.58 -5.55 -0.94
C ALA A 144 11.67 -4.69 -1.83
N THR A 145 10.38 -4.60 -1.50
CA THR A 145 9.34 -3.94 -2.31
C THR A 145 9.05 -2.51 -1.84
N LEU A 146 9.01 -2.30 -0.53
CA LEU A 146 8.69 -1.02 0.08
C LEU A 146 9.96 -0.19 0.32
N SER A 147 9.81 1.12 0.41
CA SER A 147 10.84 2.00 0.97
C SER A 147 10.99 1.73 2.48
N ALA A 148 12.05 2.24 3.11
CA ALA A 148 12.19 2.16 4.57
C ALA A 148 10.94 2.69 5.28
N ARG A 149 10.47 3.90 4.89
CA ARG A 149 9.25 4.50 5.44
C ARG A 149 7.98 3.66 5.16
N GLY A 150 7.87 3.10 3.97
CA GLY A 150 6.74 2.23 3.61
C GLY A 150 6.74 0.94 4.43
N TYR A 151 7.89 0.34 4.62
CA TYR A 151 8.06 -0.86 5.45
C TYR A 151 7.75 -0.58 6.93
N ASP A 152 8.35 0.48 7.49
CA ASP A 152 8.13 0.86 8.88
C ASP A 152 6.65 1.19 9.14
N GLY A 153 6.02 1.97 8.26
CA GLY A 153 4.59 2.28 8.36
C GLY A 153 3.69 1.04 8.27
N ALA A 154 4.00 0.08 7.38
CA ALA A 154 3.28 -1.19 7.31
C ALA A 154 3.44 -2.00 8.62
N ARG A 155 4.65 -2.06 9.18
CA ARG A 155 4.91 -2.72 10.47
C ARG A 155 4.20 -2.03 11.62
N ASP A 156 4.15 -0.70 11.62
CA ASP A 156 3.49 0.07 12.65
C ASP A 156 1.95 -0.12 12.61
N ILE A 157 1.35 -0.26 11.43
CA ILE A 157 -0.06 -0.65 11.29
C ILE A 157 -0.30 -2.04 11.90
N MET A 158 0.56 -3.02 11.64
CA MET A 158 0.47 -4.35 12.26
C MET A 158 0.57 -4.26 13.78
N ARG A 159 1.49 -3.44 14.33
CA ARG A 159 1.66 -3.20 15.76
C ARG A 159 0.44 -2.56 16.39
N LEU A 160 -0.16 -1.59 15.71
CA LEU A 160 -1.38 -0.94 16.17
C LEU A 160 -2.59 -1.88 16.09
N ASN A 161 -2.59 -2.86 15.20
CA ASN A 161 -3.59 -3.92 15.18
C ASN A 161 -3.51 -4.86 16.39
N GLU A 162 -2.32 -5.07 16.97
CA GLU A 162 -2.14 -5.71 18.27
C GLU A 162 -2.63 -4.80 19.41
N THR A 163 -2.33 -3.49 19.31
CA THR A 163 -2.82 -2.52 20.32
C THR A 163 -4.35 -2.51 20.41
N ILE A 164 -5.06 -2.65 19.27
CA ILE A 164 -6.51 -2.75 19.29
C ILE A 164 -6.99 -4.07 19.95
N ALA A 165 -6.25 -5.17 19.75
CA ALA A 165 -6.52 -6.42 20.45
C ALA A 165 -6.37 -6.26 21.97
N GLU A 166 -5.30 -5.59 22.43
CA GLU A 166 -5.09 -5.29 23.85
C GLU A 166 -6.20 -4.41 24.43
N LEU A 167 -6.62 -3.36 23.71
CA LEU A 167 -7.66 -2.43 24.16
C LEU A 167 -9.06 -3.06 24.22
N THR A 168 -9.34 -4.03 23.35
CA THR A 168 -10.69 -4.64 23.24
C THR A 168 -10.77 -6.03 23.85
N GLY A 169 -9.65 -6.67 24.14
CA GLY A 169 -9.55 -8.06 24.57
C GLY A 169 -9.84 -9.09 23.46
N LYS A 170 -9.89 -8.66 22.19
CA LYS A 170 -10.32 -9.49 21.04
C LYS A 170 -9.14 -9.97 20.21
N PHE A 171 -8.34 -10.86 20.75
CA PHE A 171 -7.17 -11.44 20.05
C PHE A 171 -7.53 -12.47 18.97
N ASP A 172 -8.80 -12.85 18.84
CA ASP A 172 -9.36 -13.64 17.75
C ASP A 172 -9.73 -12.79 16.52
N GLU A 173 -9.90 -11.48 16.69
CA GLU A 173 -10.25 -10.53 15.63
C GLU A 173 -9.07 -9.65 15.20
N TYR A 174 -8.15 -9.33 16.12
CA TYR A 174 -7.03 -8.39 15.93
C TYR A 174 -5.71 -9.00 16.40
N GLY A 175 -4.60 -8.59 15.79
CA GLY A 175 -3.26 -9.04 16.15
C GLY A 175 -2.21 -8.63 15.12
N ASP A 176 -0.94 -8.55 15.54
CA ASP A 176 0.19 -8.16 14.67
C ASP A 176 0.59 -9.26 13.67
N ASP A 177 0.00 -10.44 13.78
CA ASP A 177 0.25 -11.63 12.96
C ASP A 177 -0.95 -12.08 12.09
N LEU A 178 -2.07 -11.32 12.12
CA LEU A 178 -3.27 -11.60 11.31
C LEU A 178 -3.18 -10.92 9.94
N TYR A 179 -2.16 -11.31 9.18
CA TYR A 179 -1.85 -10.82 7.83
C TYR A 179 -1.47 -11.99 6.93
N TRP A 180 -2.03 -12.04 5.72
CA TRP A 180 -1.91 -13.15 4.77
C TRP A 180 -1.07 -12.75 3.56
N PHE A 181 -0.25 -13.67 3.09
CA PHE A 181 0.58 -13.51 1.90
C PHE A 181 0.13 -14.46 0.80
N THR A 182 -0.12 -13.90 -0.38
CA THR A 182 -0.36 -14.63 -1.64
C THR A 182 0.64 -14.19 -2.70
N LEU A 183 0.92 -15.08 -3.66
CA LEU A 183 1.73 -14.78 -4.83
C LEU A 183 0.95 -15.21 -6.09
N MET A 184 0.98 -14.37 -7.10
CA MET A 184 0.33 -14.59 -8.38
C MET A 184 1.38 -14.71 -9.49
N GLY A 185 1.39 -15.84 -10.20
CA GLY A 185 2.45 -16.19 -11.15
C GLY A 185 3.70 -16.74 -10.46
N THR A 186 4.79 -16.84 -11.22
CA THR A 186 6.10 -17.30 -10.74
C THR A 186 7.08 -16.13 -10.83
N PRO A 187 7.87 -15.83 -9.79
CA PRO A 187 8.87 -14.78 -9.84
C PRO A 187 9.79 -14.95 -11.05
N SER A 188 9.89 -13.91 -11.89
CA SER A 188 10.59 -13.94 -13.16
C SER A 188 11.22 -12.58 -13.45
N ALA A 189 12.26 -12.57 -14.27
CA ALA A 189 12.86 -11.35 -14.80
C ALA A 189 12.00 -10.71 -15.90
N ASP A 190 11.23 -11.52 -16.64
CA ASP A 190 10.56 -11.09 -17.89
C ASP A 190 9.06 -11.37 -17.90
N ALA A 191 8.61 -12.46 -17.26
CA ALA A 191 7.21 -12.84 -17.21
C ALA A 191 6.45 -12.07 -16.12
N PRO A 192 5.12 -11.84 -16.29
CA PRO A 192 4.30 -11.17 -15.28
C PRO A 192 4.10 -12.05 -14.02
N TRP A 193 4.25 -11.44 -12.87
CA TRP A 193 4.01 -12.05 -11.56
C TRP A 193 3.78 -10.97 -10.51
N GLY A 194 3.54 -11.39 -9.28
CA GLY A 194 3.52 -10.47 -8.15
C GLY A 194 3.07 -11.10 -6.86
N TRP A 195 2.78 -10.28 -5.87
CA TRP A 195 2.40 -10.72 -4.55
C TRP A 195 1.43 -9.74 -3.89
N GLN A 196 0.68 -10.25 -2.94
CA GLN A 196 -0.26 -9.47 -2.15
C GLN A 196 -0.06 -9.77 -0.66
N LEU A 197 -0.13 -8.74 0.16
CA LEU A 197 -0.34 -8.78 1.60
C LEU A 197 -1.75 -8.27 1.87
N ASP A 198 -2.55 -9.04 2.58
CA ASP A 198 -3.91 -8.64 2.96
C ASP A 198 -4.13 -8.87 4.45
N GLY A 199 -4.66 -7.86 5.12
CA GLY A 199 -5.02 -7.90 6.53
C GLY A 199 -5.82 -6.67 6.94
N HIS A 200 -6.25 -6.65 8.19
CA HIS A 200 -6.96 -5.52 8.74
C HIS A 200 -6.13 -4.24 8.59
N HIS A 201 -6.69 -3.23 7.92
CA HIS A 201 -6.08 -1.92 7.69
C HIS A 201 -4.78 -1.90 6.86
N LEU A 202 -4.29 -3.04 6.36
CA LEU A 202 -3.08 -3.08 5.54
C LEU A 202 -3.22 -4.03 4.37
N VAL A 203 -3.22 -3.48 3.16
CA VAL A 203 -3.20 -4.24 1.91
C VAL A 203 -2.13 -3.69 0.99
N VAL A 204 -1.25 -4.57 0.54
CA VAL A 204 -0.21 -4.24 -0.44
C VAL A 204 -0.36 -5.17 -1.63
N ASN A 205 -0.63 -4.60 -2.80
CA ASN A 205 -0.56 -5.30 -4.07
C ASN A 205 0.70 -4.88 -4.81
N CYS A 206 1.50 -5.83 -5.25
CA CYS A 206 2.71 -5.57 -6.02
C CYS A 206 2.75 -6.46 -7.26
N PHE A 207 2.44 -5.89 -8.42
CA PHE A 207 2.57 -6.53 -9.73
C PHE A 207 3.92 -6.16 -10.34
N VAL A 208 4.55 -7.12 -11.00
CA VAL A 208 5.86 -6.99 -11.66
C VAL A 208 5.77 -7.54 -13.08
N LEU A 209 6.25 -6.77 -14.06
CA LEU A 209 6.42 -7.21 -15.46
C LEU A 209 7.73 -6.63 -16.02
N GLY A 210 8.68 -7.50 -16.31
CA GLY A 210 10.03 -7.04 -16.61
C GLY A 210 10.60 -6.23 -15.44
N ASP A 211 11.02 -4.99 -15.68
CA ASP A 211 11.48 -4.06 -14.65
C ASP A 211 10.42 -3.03 -14.21
N GLN A 212 9.17 -3.20 -14.66
CA GLN A 212 8.04 -2.37 -14.26
C GLN A 212 7.36 -2.92 -13.02
N VAL A 213 7.00 -2.02 -12.08
CA VAL A 213 6.29 -2.35 -10.84
C VAL A 213 5.05 -1.48 -10.71
N VAL A 214 3.89 -2.12 -10.52
CA VAL A 214 2.64 -1.46 -10.14
C VAL A 214 2.28 -1.89 -8.73
N MET A 215 2.27 -0.93 -7.78
CA MET A 215 2.00 -1.21 -6.37
C MET A 215 0.66 -0.59 -5.95
N THR A 216 -0.39 -0.99 -6.66
CA THR A 216 -1.78 -0.57 -6.37
C THR A 216 -2.78 -1.68 -6.67
N PRO A 217 -3.91 -1.70 -5.94
CA PRO A 217 -4.25 -0.86 -4.79
C PRO A 217 -3.27 -1.00 -3.63
N LEU A 218 -2.92 0.13 -2.98
CA LEU A 218 -2.25 0.13 -1.69
C LEU A 218 -3.20 0.75 -0.68
N PHE A 219 -3.67 -0.03 0.27
CA PHE A 219 -4.51 0.45 1.36
C PHE A 219 -3.74 0.43 2.67
N MET A 220 -3.77 1.53 3.40
CA MET A 220 -3.16 1.66 4.72
C MET A 220 -4.12 2.43 5.62
N GLY A 221 -4.48 1.85 6.76
CA GLY A 221 -5.35 2.46 7.77
C GLY A 221 -4.89 2.11 9.17
N SER A 222 -5.52 2.68 10.18
CA SER A 222 -5.33 2.29 11.58
C SER A 222 -6.43 2.84 12.49
N GLU A 223 -6.85 2.03 13.43
CA GLU A 223 -7.61 2.38 14.62
C GLU A 223 -7.03 1.58 15.79
N PRO A 224 -6.37 2.23 16.77
CA PRO A 224 -6.02 3.65 16.87
C PRO A 224 -4.88 4.03 15.90
N THR A 225 -4.67 5.35 15.68
CA THR A 225 -3.50 5.87 14.93
C THR A 225 -2.25 6.00 15.81
N ARG A 226 -2.39 5.78 17.13
CA ARG A 226 -1.27 5.78 18.08
C ARG A 226 -1.52 4.82 19.25
N ALA A 227 -0.47 4.22 19.75
CA ALA A 227 -0.47 3.42 20.96
C ALA A 227 0.07 4.23 22.13
N ASP A 228 -0.80 4.63 23.06
CA ASP A 228 -0.39 5.37 24.26
C ASP A 228 0.11 4.45 25.38
N ALA A 229 -0.18 3.15 25.32
CA ALA A 229 0.23 2.12 26.25
C ALA A 229 0.34 0.74 25.57
N GLY A 230 0.67 -0.30 26.33
CA GLY A 230 0.74 -1.68 25.85
C GLY A 230 2.07 -2.06 25.23
N LYS A 231 2.09 -3.21 24.57
CA LYS A 231 3.28 -3.83 23.95
C LYS A 231 4.01 -2.89 23.00
N TYR A 232 3.27 -2.09 22.27
CA TYR A 232 3.79 -1.20 21.22
C TYR A 232 3.60 0.29 21.53
N ALA A 233 3.61 0.65 22.83
CA ALA A 233 3.53 2.04 23.28
C ALA A 233 4.53 2.94 22.53
N GLY A 234 4.05 4.12 22.08
CA GLY A 234 4.82 5.08 21.30
C GLY A 234 4.72 4.92 19.78
N THR A 235 4.12 3.82 19.27
CA THR A 235 3.86 3.67 17.84
C THR A 235 2.84 4.70 17.35
N VAL A 236 3.12 5.36 16.23
CA VAL A 236 2.24 6.38 15.61
C VAL A 236 2.29 6.29 14.10
N VAL A 237 1.14 6.43 13.42
CA VAL A 237 1.03 6.40 11.96
C VAL A 237 0.26 7.60 11.40
N PHE A 238 0.44 7.90 10.11
CA PHE A 238 -0.26 8.92 9.30
C PHE A 238 -0.01 10.39 9.66
N GLN A 239 0.88 10.70 10.58
CA GLN A 239 1.17 12.09 10.98
C GLN A 239 1.67 12.94 9.80
N ASP A 240 2.43 12.37 8.86
CA ASP A 240 2.98 13.10 7.73
C ASP A 240 1.91 13.38 6.66
N GLU A 241 1.09 12.39 6.33
CA GLU A 241 -0.03 12.50 5.40
C GLU A 241 -1.07 13.51 5.89
N GLU A 242 -1.42 13.44 7.16
CA GLU A 242 -2.36 14.33 7.82
C GLU A 242 -1.84 15.79 7.86
N ARG A 243 -0.63 15.97 8.36
CA ARG A 243 0.02 17.28 8.47
C ARG A 243 0.21 17.94 7.10
N ARG A 244 0.64 17.19 6.08
CA ARG A 244 0.85 17.72 4.72
C ARG A 244 -0.48 18.06 4.03
N GLY A 245 -1.52 17.25 4.21
CA GLY A 245 -2.85 17.54 3.68
C GLY A 245 -3.39 18.85 4.23
N LEU A 246 -3.34 19.04 5.55
CA LEU A 246 -3.80 20.25 6.21
C LEU A 246 -2.91 21.46 5.86
N ALA A 247 -1.59 21.31 5.84
CA ALA A 247 -0.66 22.37 5.45
C ALA A 247 -0.90 22.83 4.01
N PHE A 248 -1.15 21.91 3.07
CA PHE A 248 -1.50 22.27 1.70
C PHE A 248 -2.81 23.08 1.65
N MET A 249 -3.85 22.63 2.36
CA MET A 249 -5.13 23.34 2.43
C MET A 249 -4.95 24.77 3.00
N HIS A 250 -4.05 24.98 3.96
CA HIS A 250 -3.74 26.29 4.52
C HIS A 250 -3.04 27.23 3.53
N THR A 251 -2.32 26.74 2.53
CA THR A 251 -1.68 27.59 1.51
C THR A 251 -2.68 28.16 0.49
N LEU A 252 -3.88 27.58 0.40
CA LEU A 252 -4.88 28.02 -0.57
C LEU A 252 -5.51 29.35 -0.17
N THR A 253 -5.72 30.24 -1.14
CA THR A 253 -6.51 31.47 -0.97
C THR A 253 -7.96 31.12 -0.63
N PRO A 254 -8.76 32.04 -0.07
CA PRO A 254 -10.18 31.79 0.21
C PRO A 254 -10.96 31.28 -1.02
N ALA A 255 -10.71 31.87 -2.21
CA ALA A 255 -11.34 31.43 -3.46
C ALA A 255 -10.92 30.01 -3.87
N GLN A 256 -9.64 29.68 -3.74
CA GLN A 256 -9.12 28.34 -4.03
C GLN A 256 -9.66 27.31 -3.02
N ARG A 257 -9.74 27.64 -1.72
CA ARG A 257 -10.36 26.79 -0.70
C ARG A 257 -11.82 26.49 -1.01
N ALA A 258 -12.60 27.52 -1.34
CA ALA A 258 -14.00 27.35 -1.73
C ALA A 258 -14.16 26.40 -2.93
N LYS A 259 -13.21 26.43 -3.89
CA LYS A 259 -13.21 25.53 -5.04
C LYS A 259 -12.75 24.11 -4.69
N ALA A 260 -11.75 23.97 -3.82
CA ALA A 260 -11.24 22.68 -3.37
C ALA A 260 -12.25 21.94 -2.49
N THR A 261 -13.02 22.67 -1.67
CA THR A 261 -13.99 22.11 -0.72
C THR A 261 -15.28 21.74 -1.46
N VAL A 262 -15.61 20.46 -1.48
CA VAL A 262 -16.82 19.93 -2.13
C VAL A 262 -17.90 19.52 -1.15
N GLY A 263 -17.65 19.62 0.14
CA GLY A 263 -18.58 19.33 1.22
C GLY A 263 -17.96 19.54 2.59
N ASP A 264 -18.79 19.65 3.61
CA ASP A 264 -18.43 19.78 5.02
C ASP A 264 -18.65 18.49 5.82
N THR A 265 -19.37 17.54 5.23
CA THR A 265 -19.63 16.21 5.82
C THR A 265 -18.68 15.19 5.20
N LEU A 266 -17.94 14.47 6.07
CA LEU A 266 -17.02 13.44 5.63
C LEU A 266 -17.78 12.23 5.07
N PRO A 267 -17.20 11.51 4.07
CA PRO A 267 -17.71 10.22 3.65
C PRO A 267 -17.62 9.21 4.81
N ARG A 268 -18.30 8.08 4.68
CA ARG A 268 -18.22 7.01 5.68
C ARG A 268 -16.94 6.19 5.58
N GLU A 269 -16.29 6.25 4.43
CA GLU A 269 -15.09 5.52 4.03
C GLU A 269 -14.49 6.24 2.81
N VAL A 270 -13.23 6.01 2.48
CA VAL A 270 -12.64 6.40 1.18
C VAL A 270 -13.58 5.99 0.04
N SER A 271 -13.57 6.70 -1.08
CA SER A 271 -14.47 6.41 -2.22
C SER A 271 -14.10 5.10 -2.93
N ALA A 272 -12.82 4.73 -2.90
CA ALA A 272 -12.27 3.56 -3.61
C ALA A 272 -11.70 2.48 -2.67
N PRO A 273 -12.50 1.97 -1.68
CA PRO A 273 -12.07 0.89 -0.80
C PRO A 273 -12.02 -0.47 -1.53
N ALA A 274 -11.95 -1.56 -0.78
CA ALA A 274 -12.09 -2.92 -1.30
C ALA A 274 -13.36 -3.08 -2.14
N PHE A 275 -13.30 -3.92 -3.18
CA PHE A 275 -14.42 -4.22 -4.08
C PHE A 275 -14.99 -3.03 -4.87
N SER A 276 -14.21 -1.95 -5.01
CA SER A 276 -14.59 -0.74 -5.74
C SER A 276 -13.79 -0.56 -7.04
N ASP A 277 -13.37 -1.67 -7.67
CA ASP A 277 -12.48 -1.65 -8.83
C ASP A 277 -13.08 -0.93 -10.05
N ASN A 278 -14.39 -1.01 -10.24
CA ASN A 278 -15.10 -0.45 -11.40
C ASN A 278 -15.80 0.87 -11.09
N LEU A 279 -15.36 1.60 -10.08
CA LEU A 279 -15.95 2.84 -9.63
C LEU A 279 -15.91 3.91 -10.74
N GLN A 280 -17.03 4.63 -10.91
CA GLN A 280 -17.06 5.88 -11.66
C GLN A 280 -16.89 7.05 -10.69
N LEU A 281 -15.78 7.77 -10.81
CA LEU A 281 -15.42 8.86 -9.92
C LEU A 281 -15.00 10.09 -10.73
N ARG A 282 -15.85 11.11 -10.75
CA ARG A 282 -15.58 12.35 -11.49
C ARG A 282 -14.47 13.16 -10.83
N TYR A 283 -13.71 13.90 -11.64
CA TYR A 283 -12.78 14.91 -11.15
C TYR A 283 -13.56 16.04 -10.48
N GLN A 284 -13.11 16.48 -9.32
CA GLN A 284 -13.74 17.53 -8.52
C GLN A 284 -12.69 18.35 -7.79
N GLY A 285 -13.06 19.55 -7.35
CA GLY A 285 -12.20 20.41 -6.57
C GLY A 285 -11.36 21.36 -7.42
N ILE A 286 -10.16 21.71 -6.94
CA ILE A 286 -9.24 22.63 -7.62
C ILE A 286 -8.26 21.86 -8.50
N ARG A 287 -8.05 22.36 -9.71
CA ARG A 287 -7.11 21.78 -10.69
C ARG A 287 -5.68 22.26 -10.40
N TYR A 288 -4.68 21.40 -10.62
CA TYR A 288 -3.25 21.70 -10.41
C TYR A 288 -2.81 22.99 -11.10
N GLY A 289 -3.22 23.24 -12.35
CA GLY A 289 -2.89 24.46 -13.11
C GLY A 289 -3.46 25.77 -12.54
N GLU A 290 -4.37 25.70 -11.56
CA GLU A 290 -4.92 26.87 -10.88
C GLU A 290 -4.15 27.25 -9.59
N LEU A 291 -3.11 26.49 -9.29
CA LEU A 291 -2.24 26.66 -8.13
C LEU A 291 -1.02 27.51 -8.50
N SER A 292 -0.55 28.33 -7.55
CA SER A 292 0.77 28.98 -7.69
C SER A 292 1.90 27.94 -7.65
N ALA A 293 3.08 28.29 -8.14
CA ALA A 293 4.24 27.40 -8.12
C ALA A 293 4.58 26.89 -6.69
N ALA A 294 4.43 27.72 -5.66
CA ALA A 294 4.62 27.31 -4.28
C ALA A 294 3.59 26.28 -3.83
N GLN A 295 2.32 26.47 -4.17
CA GLN A 295 1.23 25.52 -3.89
C GLN A 295 1.39 24.22 -4.66
N GLN A 296 1.83 24.27 -5.92
CA GLN A 296 2.16 23.10 -6.74
C GLN A 296 3.26 22.24 -6.07
N ASN A 297 4.29 22.87 -5.54
CA ASN A 297 5.34 22.17 -4.80
C ASN A 297 4.80 21.52 -3.51
N GLN A 298 3.88 22.16 -2.80
CA GLN A 298 3.24 21.58 -1.62
C GLN A 298 2.36 20.36 -2.00
N MET A 299 1.58 20.46 -3.07
CA MET A 299 0.79 19.35 -3.57
C MET A 299 1.68 18.18 -4.03
N LEU A 300 2.81 18.47 -4.69
CA LEU A 300 3.80 17.46 -5.07
C LEU A 300 4.34 16.74 -3.82
N ALA A 301 4.72 17.49 -2.78
CA ALA A 301 5.21 16.92 -1.53
C ALA A 301 4.13 16.07 -0.81
N LEU A 302 2.85 16.43 -0.95
CA LEU A 302 1.74 15.63 -0.44
C LEU A 302 1.59 14.32 -1.24
N ILE A 303 1.63 14.36 -2.57
CA ILE A 303 1.63 13.16 -3.43
C ILE A 303 2.80 12.24 -3.06
N GLU A 304 3.99 12.81 -2.89
CA GLU A 304 5.21 12.05 -2.56
C GLU A 304 5.13 11.40 -1.17
N SER A 305 4.38 11.97 -0.21
CA SER A 305 4.16 11.33 1.09
C SER A 305 3.43 9.99 0.97
N HIS A 306 2.62 9.81 -0.06
CA HIS A 306 1.94 8.55 -0.36
C HIS A 306 2.76 7.63 -1.27
N ILE A 307 3.19 8.12 -2.43
CA ILE A 307 3.92 7.33 -3.44
C ILE A 307 5.29 6.88 -2.93
N GLY A 308 5.95 7.68 -2.10
CA GLY A 308 7.25 7.38 -1.50
C GLY A 308 7.26 6.18 -0.54
N LYS A 309 6.13 5.47 -0.36
CA LYS A 309 6.06 4.16 0.30
C LYS A 309 6.61 3.02 -0.58
N MET A 310 6.66 3.19 -1.89
CA MET A 310 7.34 2.30 -2.82
C MET A 310 8.86 2.40 -2.67
N ARG A 311 9.57 1.29 -2.98
CA ARG A 311 11.04 1.26 -3.01
C ARG A 311 11.59 2.37 -3.90
N GLU A 312 12.71 2.94 -3.49
CA GLU A 312 13.45 3.93 -4.26
C GLU A 312 13.78 3.40 -5.67
N GLY A 313 13.74 4.28 -6.66
CA GLY A 313 13.80 3.95 -8.07
C GLY A 313 12.40 3.68 -8.66
N HIS A 314 11.65 2.71 -8.15
CA HIS A 314 10.28 2.47 -8.61
C HIS A 314 9.34 3.62 -8.24
N ASN A 315 9.49 4.23 -7.06
CA ASN A 315 8.75 5.45 -6.72
C ASN A 315 9.10 6.62 -7.64
N ALA A 316 10.37 6.77 -8.02
CA ALA A 316 10.80 7.83 -8.95
C ALA A 316 10.17 7.66 -10.34
N VAL A 317 10.11 6.42 -10.85
CA VAL A 317 9.40 6.08 -12.09
C VAL A 317 7.92 6.45 -11.97
N ARG A 318 7.27 6.04 -10.88
CA ARG A 318 5.86 6.33 -10.64
C ARG A 318 5.58 7.83 -10.50
N MET A 319 6.45 8.57 -9.81
CA MET A 319 6.36 10.03 -9.70
C MET A 319 6.55 10.73 -11.05
N ALA A 320 7.45 10.23 -11.90
CA ALA A 320 7.64 10.76 -13.26
C ALA A 320 6.37 10.58 -14.13
N GLU A 321 5.74 9.42 -14.05
CA GLU A 321 4.45 9.13 -14.72
C GLU A 321 3.34 10.08 -14.22
N ILE A 322 3.20 10.26 -12.91
CA ILE A 322 2.20 11.15 -12.32
C ILE A 322 2.42 12.61 -12.78
N LYS A 323 3.69 13.07 -12.81
CA LYS A 323 4.05 14.43 -13.23
C LYS A 323 3.65 14.74 -14.67
N GLN A 324 3.65 13.76 -15.58
CA GLN A 324 3.19 13.93 -16.95
C GLN A 324 1.70 14.29 -17.05
N HIS A 325 0.92 14.04 -15.99
CA HIS A 325 -0.52 14.28 -15.93
C HIS A 325 -0.93 15.38 -14.94
N PHE A 326 0.00 16.23 -14.49
CA PHE A 326 -0.32 17.28 -13.52
C PHE A 326 -1.38 18.26 -14.00
N ASP A 327 -1.38 18.60 -15.30
CA ASP A 327 -2.43 19.45 -15.89
C ASP A 327 -3.84 18.82 -15.80
N GLN A 328 -3.91 17.52 -15.57
CA GLN A 328 -5.13 16.76 -15.41
C GLN A 328 -5.25 16.19 -13.98
N THR A 329 -4.74 16.90 -12.99
CA THR A 329 -4.79 16.52 -11.58
C THR A 329 -5.63 17.50 -10.78
N TRP A 330 -6.52 16.96 -9.95
CA TRP A 330 -7.43 17.72 -9.08
C TRP A 330 -7.18 17.37 -7.62
N PHE A 331 -7.39 18.37 -6.77
CA PHE A 331 -7.42 18.22 -5.33
C PHE A 331 -8.82 18.54 -4.80
N THR A 332 -9.32 17.64 -3.96
CA THR A 332 -10.65 17.72 -3.33
C THR A 332 -10.49 17.69 -1.83
N TRP A 333 -11.30 18.47 -1.12
CA TRP A 333 -11.35 18.51 0.35
C TRP A 333 -12.78 18.40 0.86
N MET A 334 -12.98 17.74 2.01
CA MET A 334 -14.20 17.72 2.80
C MET A 334 -13.86 17.85 4.29
N GLY A 335 -14.75 18.50 5.05
CA GLY A 335 -14.59 18.67 6.48
C GLY A 335 -13.85 19.94 6.86
N GLY A 336 -13.39 20.00 8.12
CA GLY A 336 -12.73 21.17 8.68
C GLY A 336 -11.30 21.38 8.16
N ALA A 337 -10.78 22.61 8.35
CA ALA A 337 -9.42 22.96 7.94
C ALA A 337 -8.65 23.72 9.05
N VAL A 338 -9.01 23.49 10.32
CA VAL A 338 -8.21 23.95 11.48
C VAL A 338 -7.43 22.79 12.07
N ASP A 339 -6.44 23.06 12.91
CA ASP A 339 -5.42 22.10 13.32
C ASP A 339 -5.97 20.77 13.88
N ASP A 340 -7.08 20.82 14.61
CA ASP A 340 -7.70 19.62 15.23
C ASP A 340 -8.88 19.05 14.41
N SER A 341 -9.08 19.54 13.20
CA SER A 341 -10.19 19.09 12.37
C SER A 341 -10.02 17.65 11.91
N VAL A 342 -11.16 16.98 11.74
CA VAL A 342 -11.28 15.79 10.92
C VAL A 342 -11.57 16.21 9.48
N PHE A 343 -10.98 15.52 8.52
CA PHE A 343 -11.10 15.85 7.10
C PHE A 343 -10.90 14.64 6.21
N TYR A 344 -11.31 14.80 4.98
CA TYR A 344 -10.99 13.94 3.85
C TYR A 344 -10.33 14.77 2.77
N TYR A 345 -9.32 14.21 2.10
CA TYR A 345 -8.83 14.74 0.84
C TYR A 345 -8.66 13.67 -0.21
N ARG A 346 -8.74 14.12 -1.46
CA ARG A 346 -8.51 13.29 -2.64
C ARG A 346 -7.65 14.02 -3.65
N ILE A 347 -6.64 13.32 -4.18
CA ILE A 347 -5.86 13.73 -5.35
C ILE A 347 -6.22 12.77 -6.47
N HIS A 348 -6.73 13.28 -7.58
CA HIS A 348 -7.25 12.46 -8.66
C HIS A 348 -6.78 12.96 -10.02
N SER A 349 -6.18 12.06 -10.80
CA SER A 349 -5.73 12.26 -12.19
C SER A 349 -6.05 11.03 -13.04
N PRO A 350 -5.80 11.06 -14.37
CA PRO A 350 -5.94 9.86 -15.20
C PRO A 350 -5.11 8.65 -14.74
N VAL A 351 -4.00 8.88 -14.05
CA VAL A 351 -3.05 7.81 -13.68
C VAL A 351 -2.92 7.56 -12.19
N VAL A 352 -3.39 8.46 -11.32
CA VAL A 352 -3.34 8.26 -9.87
C VAL A 352 -4.60 8.74 -9.18
N LEU A 353 -5.06 7.96 -8.22
CA LEU A 353 -6.05 8.33 -7.22
C LEU A 353 -5.43 8.08 -5.85
N ILE A 354 -5.37 9.12 -5.02
CA ILE A 354 -4.96 9.07 -3.63
C ILE A 354 -6.11 9.62 -2.80
N GLU A 355 -6.50 8.89 -1.76
CA GLU A 355 -7.47 9.34 -0.77
C GLU A 355 -6.89 9.22 0.63
N PHE A 356 -7.23 10.15 1.48
CA PHE A 356 -7.01 10.12 2.92
C PHE A 356 -8.33 10.50 3.60
N ASP A 357 -8.72 9.75 4.63
CA ASP A 357 -9.98 9.95 5.33
C ASP A 357 -9.83 9.74 6.84
N HIS A 358 -10.48 10.60 7.61
CA HIS A 358 -10.75 10.35 9.01
C HIS A 358 -12.14 9.71 9.14
N VAL A 359 -12.20 8.53 9.72
CA VAL A 359 -13.44 7.75 9.79
C VAL A 359 -13.92 7.59 11.23
N ARG A 360 -15.18 7.20 11.38
CA ARG A 360 -15.73 6.84 12.68
C ARG A 360 -15.05 5.57 13.22
N GLY A 361 -15.02 5.42 14.54
CA GLY A 361 -14.53 4.21 15.16
C GLY A 361 -15.40 2.99 14.86
N VAL A 362 -14.76 1.83 14.78
CA VAL A 362 -15.40 0.52 14.65
C VAL A 362 -15.10 -0.33 15.89
N ALA A 363 -13.82 -0.51 16.20
CA ALA A 363 -13.39 -1.28 17.35
C ALA A 363 -13.43 -0.47 18.65
N LEU A 364 -13.09 0.82 18.60
CA LEU A 364 -13.09 1.73 19.75
C LEU A 364 -14.42 2.48 19.94
N ASN A 365 -15.44 2.14 19.13
CA ASN A 365 -16.82 2.58 19.29
C ASN A 365 -17.06 4.11 19.23
N ASN A 366 -16.23 4.86 18.50
CA ASN A 366 -16.42 6.28 18.26
C ASN A 366 -17.52 6.49 17.19
N GLN A 367 -18.60 7.18 17.56
CA GLN A 367 -19.74 7.38 16.66
C GLN A 367 -19.49 8.41 15.56
N GLN A 368 -18.56 9.33 15.77
CA GLN A 368 -18.21 10.39 14.84
C GLN A 368 -16.80 10.15 14.27
N PRO A 369 -16.49 10.69 13.08
CA PRO A 369 -15.13 10.68 12.56
C PRO A 369 -14.13 11.23 13.58
N THR A 370 -12.95 10.62 13.64
CA THR A 370 -11.90 10.95 14.60
C THR A 370 -10.53 10.85 13.97
N ARG A 371 -9.60 11.68 14.40
CA ARG A 371 -8.18 11.58 14.01
C ARG A 371 -7.51 10.29 14.49
N ASN A 372 -8.15 9.59 15.41
CA ASN A 372 -7.66 8.30 15.92
C ASN A 372 -8.08 7.10 15.06
N HIS A 373 -8.77 7.34 13.93
CA HIS A 373 -9.07 6.33 12.93
C HIS A 373 -8.91 6.94 11.54
N ALA A 374 -7.90 6.54 10.81
CA ALA A 374 -7.58 7.08 9.50
C ALA A 374 -7.39 5.97 8.45
N HIS A 375 -7.82 6.26 7.23
CA HIS A 375 -7.61 5.41 6.06
C HIS A 375 -6.91 6.17 4.95
N THR A 376 -6.04 5.48 4.23
CA THR A 376 -5.48 5.94 2.96
C THR A 376 -5.62 4.85 1.91
N VAL A 377 -5.91 5.24 0.67
CA VAL A 377 -5.85 4.32 -0.47
C VAL A 377 -5.17 4.99 -1.66
N ILE A 378 -4.33 4.23 -2.33
CA ILE A 378 -3.69 4.64 -3.59
C ILE A 378 -4.16 3.65 -4.66
N ARG A 379 -4.67 4.20 -5.77
CA ARG A 379 -5.14 3.42 -6.92
C ARG A 379 -4.49 3.93 -8.21
N THR A 380 -4.49 3.06 -9.23
CA THR A 380 -4.07 3.41 -10.59
C THR A 380 -5.28 3.32 -11.53
N PRO A 381 -6.00 4.46 -11.74
CA PRO A 381 -7.20 4.51 -12.56
C PRO A 381 -6.99 4.03 -14.01
N ASN A 382 -8.08 3.96 -14.76
CA ASN A 382 -8.09 3.60 -16.19
C ASN A 382 -7.51 2.21 -16.48
N GLY A 383 -7.73 1.28 -15.56
CA GLY A 383 -7.51 -0.14 -15.82
C GLY A 383 -6.16 -0.71 -15.42
N ASN A 384 -5.29 0.05 -14.72
CA ASN A 384 -3.97 -0.47 -14.37
C ASN A 384 -3.73 -0.72 -12.87
N ASP A 385 -4.76 -0.74 -12.03
CA ASP A 385 -4.63 -1.40 -10.73
C ASP A 385 -4.24 -2.86 -10.93
N TYR A 386 -3.45 -3.41 -10.02
CA TYR A 386 -2.90 -4.77 -10.12
C TYR A 386 -2.04 -5.00 -11.38
N GLY A 387 -1.66 -3.93 -12.10
CA GLY A 387 -0.95 -4.04 -13.39
C GLY A 387 -1.80 -4.64 -14.52
N MET A 388 -3.13 -4.62 -14.41
CA MET A 388 -4.02 -5.34 -15.34
C MET A 388 -3.95 -4.82 -16.77
N ASP A 389 -3.72 -3.51 -17.00
CA ASP A 389 -3.52 -2.99 -18.34
C ASP A 389 -2.20 -3.47 -18.95
N LEU A 390 -1.10 -3.46 -18.19
CA LEU A 390 0.18 -3.99 -18.62
C LEU A 390 0.11 -5.50 -18.90
N LEU A 391 -0.58 -6.26 -18.02
CA LEU A 391 -0.79 -7.70 -18.20
C LEU A 391 -1.57 -7.99 -19.50
N ARG A 392 -2.64 -7.22 -19.76
CA ARG A 392 -3.42 -7.32 -20.99
C ARG A 392 -2.57 -7.03 -22.24
N GLN A 393 -1.75 -5.96 -22.21
CA GLN A 393 -0.83 -5.62 -23.30
C GLN A 393 0.21 -6.72 -23.52
N HIS A 394 0.80 -7.25 -22.44
CA HIS A 394 1.73 -8.36 -22.50
C HIS A 394 1.11 -9.58 -23.21
N HIS A 395 -0.07 -10.02 -22.79
CA HIS A 395 -0.76 -11.14 -23.42
C HIS A 395 -1.18 -10.88 -24.88
N ALA A 396 -1.39 -9.62 -25.27
CA ALA A 396 -1.66 -9.27 -26.66
C ALA A 396 -0.41 -9.33 -27.56
N GLN A 397 0.79 -9.13 -27.00
CA GLN A 397 2.06 -9.05 -27.74
C GLN A 397 2.86 -10.36 -27.73
N VAL A 398 2.64 -11.22 -26.73
CA VAL A 398 3.42 -12.42 -26.50
C VAL A 398 2.54 -13.66 -26.61
N GLU A 399 2.95 -14.63 -27.43
CA GLU A 399 2.33 -15.96 -27.42
C GLU A 399 3.04 -16.86 -26.42
N HIS A 400 2.26 -17.53 -25.58
CA HIS A 400 2.77 -18.51 -24.64
C HIS A 400 2.68 -19.92 -25.26
N VAL A 401 3.74 -20.36 -25.92
CA VAL A 401 3.84 -21.69 -26.46
C VAL A 401 4.64 -22.59 -25.51
N ASN A 402 3.98 -23.59 -24.92
CA ASN A 402 4.63 -24.54 -23.96
C ASN A 402 5.37 -23.86 -22.79
N GLY A 403 4.86 -22.74 -22.29
CA GLY A 403 5.47 -22.00 -21.18
C GLY A 403 6.67 -21.10 -21.61
N VAL A 404 6.97 -21.02 -22.90
CA VAL A 404 8.01 -20.14 -23.45
C VAL A 404 7.35 -18.89 -24.04
N HIS A 405 7.90 -17.72 -23.71
CA HIS A 405 7.47 -16.43 -24.27
C HIS A 405 7.96 -16.28 -25.70
N VAL A 406 7.06 -16.29 -26.68
CA VAL A 406 7.38 -16.05 -28.09
C VAL A 406 6.69 -14.76 -28.54
N ALA A 407 7.47 -13.79 -29.01
CA ALA A 407 6.93 -12.56 -29.56
C ALA A 407 5.97 -12.88 -30.73
N ARG A 408 4.75 -12.41 -30.68
CA ARG A 408 3.81 -12.51 -31.81
C ARG A 408 4.41 -11.78 -33.03
N ARG A 409 4.58 -12.48 -34.16
CA ARG A 409 4.87 -11.82 -35.42
C ARG A 409 3.67 -10.94 -35.79
N ILE A 410 3.80 -9.63 -35.68
CA ILE A 410 2.86 -8.69 -36.28
C ILE A 410 3.03 -8.81 -37.79
N ILE A 411 2.12 -9.54 -38.42
CA ILE A 411 2.02 -9.53 -39.90
C ILE A 411 1.37 -8.18 -40.25
N PRO A 412 2.10 -7.25 -40.90
CA PRO A 412 1.47 -6.00 -41.32
C PRO A 412 0.32 -6.34 -42.29
N PRO A 413 -0.81 -5.58 -42.23
CA PRO A 413 -1.90 -5.80 -43.16
C PRO A 413 -1.36 -5.76 -44.58
N SER A 414 -1.65 -6.80 -45.38
CA SER A 414 -1.29 -6.86 -46.80
C SER A 414 -1.83 -5.61 -47.50
N ARG A 415 -0.93 -4.78 -48.06
CA ARG A 415 -1.36 -3.68 -48.94
C ARG A 415 -2.26 -4.28 -50.04
N PRO A 416 -3.45 -3.71 -50.27
CA PRO A 416 -4.19 -4.08 -51.48
C PRO A 416 -3.30 -3.79 -52.67
N MET A 417 -3.15 -4.78 -53.54
CA MET A 417 -2.45 -4.60 -54.81
C MET A 417 -3.24 -3.61 -55.68
N PRO A 418 -2.54 -2.79 -56.48
CA PRO A 418 -3.12 -1.76 -57.30
C PRO A 418 -4.04 -2.32 -58.39
#